data_67ece5ae4980f957bc5b594aebeaf624
#
_entry.id   67ece5ae4980f957bc5b594aebeaf624
#
_cell.length_a   1.000
_cell.length_b   1.000
_cell.length_c   1.000
_cell.angle_alpha   90.00
_cell.angle_beta   90.00
_cell.angle_gamma   90.00
#
_symmetry.space_group_name_H-M   'P 1'
#
loop_
_entity.id
_entity.type
_entity.pdbx_description
1 polymer ?
#
loop_
_entity_poly.entity_id
_entity_poly.type
_entity_poly.pdbx_seq_one_letter_code
_entity_poly.pdbx_strand_id
1 'polypeptide(L)'
;MFRIGTGFDVHAFKPGNKVNLCGVEIPFNRSLAGHSDADVALHALTDAILGALALGDIGLHFPDTDSRWKDSNSEIFLTWSIKEAKKRNYEIANIDLTIICEKPKINSHRERLILNLSRICSLDKNRINVKATTTERLGFTGREEGIASICSILLNEIS
;
A
#
# COMPACT_ATOMS: atom_id res chain seq x y z
N MET A 1 15.05 19.91 -0.07
CA MET A 1 15.69 18.60 -0.37
C MET A 1 14.64 17.59 -0.76
N PHE A 2 14.95 16.66 -1.69
CA PHE A 2 14.03 15.58 -2.06
C PHE A 2 14.53 14.24 -1.52
N ARG A 3 13.59 13.33 -1.22
CA ARG A 3 13.87 11.93 -0.85
C ARG A 3 12.98 11.01 -1.65
N ILE A 4 13.53 9.92 -2.16
CA ILE A 4 12.78 8.89 -2.87
C ILE A 4 12.69 7.65 -1.98
N GLY A 5 11.56 6.96 -2.03
CA GLY A 5 11.37 5.68 -1.37
C GLY A 5 10.60 4.72 -2.26
N THR A 6 10.91 3.44 -2.12
CA THR A 6 10.20 2.35 -2.79
C THR A 6 9.85 1.29 -1.76
N GLY A 7 8.60 0.85 -1.77
CA GLY A 7 8.11 -0.26 -0.96
C GLY A 7 7.57 -1.37 -1.86
N PHE A 8 7.69 -2.59 -1.38
CA PHE A 8 7.18 -3.80 -2.00
C PHE A 8 6.54 -4.68 -0.94
N ASP A 9 5.33 -5.19 -1.22
CA ASP A 9 4.68 -6.14 -0.33
C ASP A 9 3.91 -7.20 -1.11
N VAL A 10 3.68 -8.35 -0.49
CA VAL A 10 2.98 -9.51 -1.06
C VAL A 10 2.10 -10.15 0.01
N HIS A 11 0.85 -10.43 -0.34
CA HIS A 11 -0.03 -11.24 0.48
C HIS A 11 -0.62 -12.40 -0.32
N ALA A 12 -0.60 -13.60 0.28
CA ALA A 12 -1.22 -14.78 -0.29
C ALA A 12 -2.75 -14.70 -0.21
N PHE A 13 -3.44 -15.36 -1.13
CA PHE A 13 -4.88 -15.54 -1.02
C PHE A 13 -5.25 -16.57 0.06
N LYS A 14 -6.39 -16.33 0.69
CA LYS A 14 -7.09 -17.27 1.59
C LYS A 14 -8.58 -17.29 1.25
N PRO A 15 -9.36 -18.25 1.76
CA PRO A 15 -10.81 -18.22 1.64
C PRO A 15 -11.40 -16.90 2.15
N GLY A 16 -12.38 -16.37 1.42
CA GLY A 16 -13.02 -15.10 1.77
C GLY A 16 -13.87 -14.58 0.61
N ASN A 17 -14.35 -13.35 0.74
CA ASN A 17 -15.27 -12.74 -0.20
C ASN A 17 -14.91 -11.30 -0.63
N LYS A 18 -13.75 -10.80 -0.18
CA LYS A 18 -13.26 -9.46 -0.53
C LYS A 18 -11.77 -9.35 -0.33
N VAL A 19 -11.15 -8.41 -1.02
CA VAL A 19 -9.77 -7.95 -0.77
C VAL A 19 -9.78 -6.46 -0.41
N ASN A 20 -8.85 -6.04 0.45
CA ASN A 20 -8.62 -4.63 0.76
C ASN A 20 -7.44 -4.13 -0.06
N LEU A 21 -7.63 -3.06 -0.81
CA LEU A 21 -6.59 -2.39 -1.58
C LEU A 21 -6.75 -0.87 -1.44
N CYS A 22 -5.69 -0.18 -1.05
CA CYS A 22 -5.70 1.28 -0.81
C CYS A 22 -6.79 1.72 0.19
N GLY A 23 -7.11 0.88 1.18
CA GLY A 23 -8.19 1.12 2.14
C GLY A 23 -9.61 0.94 1.60
N VAL A 24 -9.76 0.37 0.41
CA VAL A 24 -11.06 0.13 -0.23
C VAL A 24 -11.34 -1.36 -0.30
N GLU A 25 -12.52 -1.76 0.15
CA GLU A 25 -13.00 -3.14 -0.03
C GLU A 25 -13.42 -3.38 -1.48
N ILE A 26 -12.84 -4.41 -2.09
CA ILE A 26 -13.16 -4.87 -3.44
C ILE A 26 -13.79 -6.26 -3.33
N PRO A 27 -15.04 -6.44 -3.75
CA PRO A 27 -15.67 -7.76 -3.80
C PRO A 27 -14.85 -8.73 -4.66
N PHE A 28 -14.54 -9.90 -4.10
CA PHE A 28 -13.78 -10.94 -4.77
C PHE A 28 -14.07 -12.27 -4.10
N ASN A 29 -13.85 -13.38 -4.77
CA ASN A 29 -14.14 -14.72 -4.24
C ASN A 29 -13.06 -15.28 -3.30
N ARG A 30 -12.07 -14.49 -2.94
CA ARG A 30 -10.98 -14.77 -1.98
C ARG A 30 -10.64 -13.53 -1.20
N SER A 31 -9.95 -13.68 -0.08
CA SER A 31 -9.37 -12.60 0.70
C SER A 31 -7.85 -12.71 0.74
N LEU A 32 -7.17 -11.69 1.22
CA LEU A 32 -5.72 -11.74 1.45
C LEU A 32 -5.43 -12.18 2.89
N ALA A 33 -4.39 -13.02 3.03
CA ALA A 33 -3.89 -13.47 4.32
C ALA A 33 -2.88 -12.45 4.87
N GLY A 34 -3.02 -12.09 6.14
CA GLY A 34 -2.10 -11.18 6.84
C GLY A 34 -2.47 -11.04 8.29
N HIS A 35 -1.59 -10.41 9.07
CA HIS A 35 -1.81 -10.16 10.49
C HIS A 35 -2.81 -8.99 10.72
N SER A 36 -2.80 -7.98 9.83
CA SER A 36 -3.75 -6.87 9.76
C SER A 36 -4.89 -7.17 8.77
N ASP A 37 -5.52 -6.16 8.20
CA ASP A 37 -6.50 -6.29 7.11
C ASP A 37 -5.87 -6.72 5.76
N ALA A 38 -4.55 -6.96 5.74
CA ALA A 38 -3.75 -7.42 4.61
C ALA A 38 -3.83 -6.52 3.37
N ASP A 39 -3.96 -5.21 3.54
CA ASP A 39 -3.93 -4.25 2.44
C ASP A 39 -2.50 -4.10 1.90
N VAL A 40 -2.15 -4.94 0.93
CA VAL A 40 -0.82 -5.00 0.33
C VAL A 40 -0.40 -3.67 -0.31
N ALA A 41 -1.35 -2.86 -0.77
CA ALA A 41 -1.08 -1.57 -1.38
C ALA A 41 -0.70 -0.51 -0.32
N LEU A 42 -1.43 -0.45 0.80
CA LEU A 42 -1.10 0.44 1.91
C LEU A 42 0.19 0.04 2.60
N HIS A 43 0.50 -1.26 2.70
CA HIS A 43 1.78 -1.73 3.25
C HIS A 43 2.96 -1.29 2.37
N ALA A 44 2.87 -1.48 1.04
CA ALA A 44 3.91 -1.02 0.12
C ALA A 44 4.11 0.50 0.16
N LEU A 45 3.03 1.27 0.27
CA LEU A 45 3.10 2.73 0.41
C LEU A 45 3.72 3.15 1.76
N THR A 46 3.38 2.46 2.84
CA THR A 46 3.98 2.69 4.18
C THR A 46 5.48 2.47 4.13
N ASP A 47 5.92 1.34 3.55
CA ASP A 47 7.34 1.02 3.41
C ASP A 47 8.08 2.01 2.50
N ALA A 48 7.44 2.50 1.44
CA ALA A 48 8.03 3.54 0.60
C ALA A 48 8.33 4.83 1.39
N ILE A 49 7.39 5.25 2.27
CA ILE A 49 7.59 6.44 3.12
C ILE A 49 8.70 6.19 4.14
N LEU A 50 8.68 5.03 4.82
CA LEU A 50 9.70 4.68 5.81
C LEU A 50 11.09 4.59 5.17
N GLY A 51 11.19 3.98 3.99
CA GLY A 51 12.44 3.90 3.22
C GLY A 51 12.99 5.27 2.83
N ALA A 52 12.13 6.18 2.34
CA ALA A 52 12.52 7.56 2.02
C ALA A 52 13.06 8.31 3.24
N LEU A 53 12.55 8.01 4.43
CA LEU A 53 12.96 8.61 5.70
C LEU A 53 14.15 7.90 6.36
N ALA A 54 14.62 6.78 5.79
CA ALA A 54 15.65 5.92 6.38
C ALA A 54 15.24 5.37 7.77
N LEU A 55 13.97 4.96 7.92
CA LEU A 55 13.38 4.48 9.17
C LEU A 55 13.14 2.96 9.20
N GLY A 56 13.73 2.21 8.26
CA GLY A 56 13.51 0.77 8.13
C GLY A 56 12.19 0.46 7.42
N ASP A 57 11.44 -0.48 7.92
CA ASP A 57 10.22 -1.03 7.32
C ASP A 57 9.05 -1.12 8.32
N ILE A 58 7.89 -1.51 7.81
CA ILE A 58 6.66 -1.65 8.60
C ILE A 58 6.82 -2.68 9.73
N GLY A 59 7.57 -3.77 9.51
CA GLY A 59 7.78 -4.84 10.49
C GLY A 59 8.59 -4.36 11.69
N LEU A 60 9.50 -3.41 11.50
CA LEU A 60 10.27 -2.81 12.59
C LEU A 60 9.38 -2.01 13.56
N HIS A 61 8.38 -1.31 13.03
CA HIS A 61 7.52 -0.43 13.83
C HIS A 61 6.23 -1.10 14.30
N PHE A 62 5.74 -2.07 13.55
CA PHE A 62 4.49 -2.79 13.78
C PHE A 62 4.69 -4.30 13.61
N PRO A 63 5.49 -4.93 14.50
CA PRO A 63 5.80 -6.35 14.38
C PRO A 63 4.53 -7.21 14.45
N ASP A 64 4.48 -8.24 13.62
CA ASP A 64 3.38 -9.20 13.55
C ASP A 64 3.24 -10.06 14.81
N THR A 65 4.27 -10.08 15.66
CA THR A 65 4.23 -10.71 16.98
C THR A 65 3.45 -9.90 18.02
N ASP A 66 3.14 -8.64 17.75
CA ASP A 66 2.40 -7.78 18.67
C ASP A 66 0.89 -7.86 18.37
N SER A 67 0.16 -8.43 19.33
CA SER A 67 -1.28 -8.64 19.24
C SER A 67 -2.10 -7.35 19.07
N ARG A 68 -1.53 -6.18 19.39
CA ARG A 68 -2.19 -4.87 19.17
C ARG A 68 -2.51 -4.60 17.71
N TRP A 69 -1.73 -5.18 16.79
CA TRP A 69 -1.87 -4.95 15.35
C TRP A 69 -2.69 -6.03 14.66
N LYS A 70 -3.10 -7.06 15.39
CA LYS A 70 -3.94 -8.12 14.84
C LYS A 70 -5.27 -7.55 14.38
N ASP A 71 -5.64 -7.86 13.14
CA ASP A 71 -6.87 -7.40 12.47
C ASP A 71 -6.99 -5.86 12.36
N SER A 72 -5.89 -5.13 12.59
CA SER A 72 -5.87 -3.67 12.48
C SER A 72 -6.05 -3.21 11.04
N ASN A 73 -6.69 -2.05 10.89
CA ASN A 73 -6.79 -1.35 9.61
C ASN A 73 -5.41 -0.80 9.22
N SER A 74 -4.91 -1.16 8.03
CA SER A 74 -3.60 -0.74 7.54
C SER A 74 -3.47 0.79 7.32
N GLU A 75 -4.58 1.52 7.28
CA GLU A 75 -4.58 2.98 7.28
C GLU A 75 -3.88 3.56 8.52
N ILE A 76 -3.88 2.84 9.64
CA ILE A 76 -3.18 3.24 10.88
C ILE A 76 -1.68 3.34 10.63
N PHE A 77 -1.09 2.35 9.96
CA PHE A 77 0.35 2.29 9.68
C PHE A 77 0.76 3.40 8.70
N LEU A 78 -0.05 3.60 7.65
CA LEU A 78 0.19 4.67 6.69
C LEU A 78 0.08 6.05 7.34
N THR A 79 -0.97 6.28 8.13
CA THR A 79 -1.16 7.56 8.82
C THR A 79 -0.01 7.86 9.78
N TRP A 80 0.49 6.83 10.48
CA TRP A 80 1.64 6.98 11.35
C TRP A 80 2.91 7.35 10.57
N SER A 81 3.19 6.68 9.44
CA SER A 81 4.36 6.99 8.61
C SER A 81 4.31 8.40 8.01
N ILE A 82 3.12 8.87 7.61
CA ILE A 82 2.92 10.26 7.16
C ILE A 82 3.21 11.26 8.30
N LYS A 83 2.77 10.96 9.53
CA LYS A 83 3.10 11.80 10.69
C LYS A 83 4.61 11.84 10.96
N GLU A 84 5.30 10.71 10.79
CA GLU A 84 6.76 10.65 10.94
C GLU A 84 7.49 11.47 9.86
N ALA A 85 6.97 11.51 8.63
CA ALA A 85 7.48 12.41 7.59
C ALA A 85 7.33 13.88 7.99
N LYS A 86 6.13 14.29 8.43
CA LYS A 86 5.86 15.67 8.87
C LYS A 86 6.72 16.10 10.06
N LYS A 87 6.95 15.24 11.04
CA LYS A 87 7.86 15.52 12.16
C LYS A 87 9.30 15.81 11.72
N ARG A 88 9.68 15.35 10.56
CA ARG A 88 11.02 15.54 9.94
C ARG A 88 11.02 16.61 8.86
N ASN A 89 9.96 17.42 8.80
CA ASN A 89 9.74 18.46 7.80
C ASN A 89 9.69 17.93 6.35
N TYR A 90 9.07 16.78 6.15
CA TYR A 90 8.81 16.22 4.82
C TYR A 90 7.32 16.02 4.57
N GLU A 91 6.92 16.21 3.34
CA GLU A 91 5.59 15.87 2.83
C GLU A 91 5.68 15.04 1.55
N ILE A 92 4.60 14.31 1.24
CA ILE A 92 4.52 13.52 0.01
C ILE A 92 4.34 14.47 -1.19
N ALA A 93 5.30 14.43 -2.12
CA ALA A 93 5.20 15.16 -3.40
C ALA A 93 4.30 14.42 -4.40
N ASN A 94 4.50 13.11 -4.56
CA ASN A 94 3.64 12.25 -5.39
C ASN A 94 3.75 10.78 -4.98
N ILE A 95 2.78 9.99 -5.43
CA ILE A 95 2.69 8.55 -5.23
C ILE A 95 2.51 7.87 -6.59
N ASP A 96 3.31 6.84 -6.86
CA ASP A 96 3.13 5.94 -8.00
C ASP A 96 3.05 4.49 -7.48
N LEU A 97 1.84 3.93 -7.53
CA LEU A 97 1.50 2.61 -7.01
C LEU A 97 1.16 1.64 -8.14
N THR A 98 1.77 0.48 -8.14
CA THR A 98 1.47 -0.61 -9.06
C THR A 98 0.95 -1.81 -8.29
N ILE A 99 -0.24 -2.31 -8.64
CA ILE A 99 -0.82 -3.55 -8.12
C ILE A 99 -0.59 -4.65 -9.15
N ILE A 100 -0.01 -5.77 -8.72
CA ILE A 100 0.38 -6.87 -9.59
C ILE A 100 -0.49 -8.07 -9.24
N CYS A 101 -1.44 -8.39 -10.11
CA CYS A 101 -2.35 -9.54 -9.95
C CYS A 101 -3.04 -9.88 -11.28
N GLU A 102 -3.42 -11.14 -11.44
CA GLU A 102 -4.31 -11.57 -12.53
C GLU A 102 -5.76 -11.14 -12.25
N LYS A 103 -6.18 -11.26 -11.00
CA LYS A 103 -7.51 -10.94 -10.47
C LYS A 103 -7.40 -10.44 -9.03
N PRO A 104 -8.36 -9.57 -8.58
CA PRO A 104 -9.47 -8.95 -9.35
C PRO A 104 -8.99 -7.97 -10.41
N LYS A 105 -9.85 -7.56 -11.34
CA LYS A 105 -9.54 -6.51 -12.33
C LYS A 105 -9.57 -5.14 -11.67
N ILE A 106 -8.42 -4.53 -11.52
CA ILE A 106 -8.24 -3.29 -10.73
C ILE A 106 -8.78 -2.05 -11.43
N ASN A 107 -8.72 -1.99 -12.77
CA ASN A 107 -9.06 -0.78 -13.52
C ASN A 107 -10.48 -0.24 -13.24
N SER A 108 -11.46 -1.11 -13.01
CA SER A 108 -12.83 -0.71 -12.66
C SER A 108 -12.94 -0.04 -11.28
N HIS A 109 -11.94 -0.20 -10.42
CA HIS A 109 -11.89 0.35 -9.06
C HIS A 109 -10.91 1.52 -8.93
N ARG A 110 -10.09 1.75 -9.95
CA ARG A 110 -8.95 2.67 -9.91
C ARG A 110 -9.29 4.05 -9.34
N GLU A 111 -10.38 4.65 -9.78
CA GLU A 111 -10.79 5.98 -9.32
C GLU A 111 -11.09 5.99 -7.81
N ARG A 112 -11.80 4.97 -7.32
CA ARG A 112 -12.10 4.82 -5.88
C ARG A 112 -10.83 4.67 -5.05
N LEU A 113 -9.84 3.91 -5.57
CA LEU A 113 -8.54 3.72 -4.91
C LEU A 113 -7.79 5.05 -4.79
N ILE A 114 -7.71 5.81 -5.89
CA ILE A 114 -7.07 7.14 -5.92
C ILE A 114 -7.77 8.11 -4.96
N LEU A 115 -9.09 8.17 -4.96
CA LEU A 115 -9.86 9.05 -4.07
C LEU A 115 -9.61 8.72 -2.59
N ASN A 116 -9.55 7.43 -2.24
CA ASN A 116 -9.27 7.06 -0.86
C ASN A 116 -7.83 7.37 -0.44
N LEU A 117 -6.83 7.12 -1.30
CA LEU A 117 -5.45 7.52 -1.05
C LEU A 117 -5.32 9.05 -0.90
N SER A 118 -6.01 9.81 -1.75
CA SER A 118 -6.08 11.28 -1.67
C SER A 118 -6.60 11.74 -0.30
N ARG A 119 -7.64 11.09 0.21
CA ARG A 119 -8.19 11.36 1.55
C ARG A 119 -7.17 11.03 2.65
N ILE A 120 -6.61 9.83 2.63
CA ILE A 120 -5.68 9.36 3.69
C ILE A 120 -4.42 10.23 3.73
N CYS A 121 -3.84 10.49 2.55
CA CYS A 121 -2.58 11.22 2.44
C CYS A 121 -2.76 12.74 2.47
N SER A 122 -4.00 13.25 2.42
CA SER A 122 -4.29 14.69 2.24
C SER A 122 -3.54 15.26 1.03
N LEU A 123 -3.54 14.52 -0.08
CA LEU A 123 -2.79 14.80 -1.29
C LEU A 123 -3.74 14.92 -2.47
N ASP A 124 -3.47 15.89 -3.36
CA ASP A 124 -4.27 16.06 -4.57
C ASP A 124 -4.23 14.80 -5.45
N LYS A 125 -5.38 14.35 -5.94
CA LYS A 125 -5.50 13.12 -6.75
C LYS A 125 -4.65 13.13 -8.03
N ASN A 126 -4.33 14.30 -8.58
CA ASN A 126 -3.43 14.44 -9.73
C ASN A 126 -1.96 14.14 -9.41
N ARG A 127 -1.63 13.99 -8.13
CA ARG A 127 -0.30 13.59 -7.61
C ARG A 127 -0.26 12.12 -7.18
N ILE A 128 -1.34 11.37 -7.43
CA ILE A 128 -1.47 9.96 -7.07
C ILE A 128 -1.76 9.16 -8.34
N ASN A 129 -0.90 8.20 -8.64
CA ASN A 129 -1.16 7.23 -9.69
C ASN A 129 -1.36 5.84 -9.09
N VAL A 130 -2.40 5.15 -9.56
CA VAL A 130 -2.64 3.73 -9.31
C VAL A 130 -2.75 3.03 -10.66
N LYS A 131 -1.90 2.07 -10.89
CA LYS A 131 -1.89 1.23 -12.10
C LYS A 131 -1.85 -0.22 -11.70
N ALA A 132 -2.23 -1.10 -12.62
CA ALA A 132 -2.21 -2.53 -12.40
C ALA A 132 -1.58 -3.25 -13.59
N THR A 133 -0.96 -4.35 -13.33
CA THR A 133 -0.43 -5.26 -14.33
C THR A 133 -0.66 -6.72 -13.94
N THR A 134 -0.75 -7.59 -14.91
CA THR A 134 -0.61 -9.03 -14.72
C THR A 134 0.87 -9.41 -14.81
N THR A 135 1.21 -10.65 -14.53
CA THR A 135 2.51 -11.23 -14.83
C THR A 135 2.43 -12.25 -15.99
N GLU A 136 1.41 -12.10 -16.86
CA GLU A 136 1.21 -12.97 -18.01
C GLU A 136 1.17 -14.45 -17.63
N ARG A 137 0.52 -14.77 -16.51
CA ARG A 137 0.42 -16.10 -15.89
C ARG A 137 1.75 -16.71 -15.43
N LEU A 138 2.80 -15.89 -15.29
CA LEU A 138 4.09 -16.31 -14.76
C LEU A 138 4.18 -16.05 -13.26
N GLY A 139 4.87 -16.93 -12.55
CA GLY A 139 5.15 -16.80 -11.13
C GLY A 139 3.91 -16.96 -10.24
N PHE A 140 4.05 -16.60 -8.97
CA PHE A 140 3.00 -16.74 -7.96
C PHE A 140 1.77 -15.86 -8.22
N THR A 141 1.96 -14.64 -8.71
CA THR A 141 0.85 -13.78 -9.10
C THR A 141 0.14 -14.31 -10.34
N GLY A 142 0.90 -14.83 -11.30
CA GLY A 142 0.35 -15.45 -12.51
C GLY A 142 -0.41 -16.74 -12.25
N ARG A 143 -0.03 -17.51 -11.21
CA ARG A 143 -0.77 -18.68 -10.72
C ARG A 143 -1.94 -18.31 -9.78
N GLU A 144 -2.21 -17.02 -9.62
CA GLU A 144 -3.27 -16.51 -8.74
C GLU A 144 -3.12 -17.00 -7.28
N GLU A 145 -1.89 -17.05 -6.76
CA GLU A 145 -1.60 -17.43 -5.37
C GLU A 145 -1.68 -16.24 -4.40
N GLY A 146 -1.61 -15.01 -4.93
CA GLY A 146 -1.67 -13.79 -4.13
C GLY A 146 -1.63 -12.53 -4.98
N ILE A 147 -1.50 -11.40 -4.30
CA ILE A 147 -1.34 -10.07 -4.88
C ILE A 147 -0.02 -9.48 -4.39
N ALA A 148 0.74 -8.87 -5.29
CA ALA A 148 1.90 -8.05 -4.97
C ALA A 148 1.61 -6.58 -5.25
N SER A 149 2.33 -5.69 -4.58
CA SER A 149 2.27 -4.26 -4.83
C SER A 149 3.66 -3.65 -4.74
N ILE A 150 3.94 -2.71 -5.65
CA ILE A 150 5.14 -1.86 -5.61
C ILE A 150 4.66 -0.42 -5.53
N CYS A 151 5.23 0.35 -4.62
CA CYS A 151 4.97 1.77 -4.50
C CYS A 151 6.28 2.55 -4.55
N SER A 152 6.32 3.59 -5.35
CA SER A 152 7.38 4.59 -5.33
C SER A 152 6.81 5.94 -4.94
N ILE A 153 7.51 6.66 -4.06
CA ILE A 153 7.11 8.00 -3.63
C ILE A 153 8.27 8.97 -3.73
N LEU A 154 7.93 10.21 -3.90
CA LEU A 154 8.84 11.34 -3.69
C LEU A 154 8.37 12.12 -2.47
N LEU A 155 9.27 12.40 -1.55
CA LEU A 155 9.08 13.37 -0.48
C LEU A 155 9.83 14.66 -0.83
N ASN A 156 9.22 15.79 -0.54
CA ASN A 156 9.89 17.08 -0.53
C ASN A 156 9.92 17.69 0.88
N GLU A 157 10.99 18.41 1.15
CA GLU A 157 11.15 19.14 2.40
C GLU A 157 10.17 20.31 2.42
N ILE A 158 9.51 20.49 3.56
CA ILE A 158 8.61 21.62 3.81
C ILE A 158 9.47 22.80 4.24
N SER A 159 9.27 23.93 3.57
CA SER A 159 9.98 25.19 3.87
C SER A 159 9.51 25.80 5.18
#